data_c72156bf1e273ddc06b1be34e93a3a05
#
_entry.id   c72156bf1e273ddc06b1be34e93a3a05
#
_cell.length_a   1.000
_cell.length_b   1.000
_cell.length_c   1.000
_cell.angle_alpha   90.00
_cell.angle_beta   90.00
_cell.angle_gamma   90.00
#
_symmetry.space_group_name_H-M   'P 1'
#
loop_
_entity.id
_entity.type
_entity.pdbx_description
1 polymer ?
#
loop_
_entity_poly.entity_id
_entity_poly.type
_entity_poly.pdbx_seq_one_letter_code
_entity_poly.pdbx_strand_id
1 'polypeptide(L)'
;MAVRVEGNASGELCVELNNTAPRFAPTSFTCRLDDPDSIRLVHEGPTRWANYFKVALIGLRDRIDKRAGAVIRVLVSGSVPPESSLSSSAAMTICSSLVIVQALGVRERVSRTELADIAIVSERLVGVNSGGCVAADRMDQAVSVFGVQDHAVSVSFVPQLATEPVRLPVAEEPHVLVISNTLVASDKKVNGPVQYNLRVAETRLAAAVLARMLNVDGKPPALREIYHNTLRAVADSHWDAHPTAAQDAGVADARIDALGRDGARLHAMALLAAQHIPPGGLTRTELEALTGLSGSAFDAEFLTFPVRAERFYIQDRALHVFQEALRVLEFKRTCQQPRGAGVYAELGALMNASHESLQTLYDCSCRELDDVVDIARRHGALGSRLTGAGWGGCCVHLVPQSKVAAMIKGLSDEYYSRRWPGLSEAELDDALFATRPARGACIVLR
;
A
#
# COMPACT_ATOMS: atom_id res chain seq x y z
N MET A 1 -18.35 8.13 9.73
CA MET A 1 -19.55 8.69 9.07
C MET A 1 -20.76 8.48 9.97
N ALA A 2 -21.67 9.47 10.06
CA ALA A 2 -23.00 9.30 10.66
C ALA A 2 -24.03 9.17 9.52
N VAL A 3 -25.03 8.28 9.67
CA VAL A 3 -26.00 8.00 8.62
C VAL A 3 -27.42 7.97 9.16
N ARG A 4 -28.34 8.53 8.38
CA ARG A 4 -29.80 8.42 8.56
C ARG A 4 -30.41 7.87 7.28
N VAL A 5 -31.30 6.92 7.40
CA VAL A 5 -31.97 6.25 6.28
C VAL A 5 -33.47 6.37 6.43
N GLU A 6 -34.13 6.73 5.34
CA GLU A 6 -35.59 6.79 5.23
C GLU A 6 -36.03 5.97 4.00
N GLY A 7 -37.10 5.21 4.12
CA GLY A 7 -37.64 4.45 2.99
C GLY A 7 -38.18 5.38 1.92
N ASN A 8 -38.03 4.96 0.66
CA ASN A 8 -38.55 5.66 -0.51
C ASN A 8 -39.32 4.67 -1.38
N ALA A 9 -40.58 4.95 -1.67
CA ALA A 9 -41.46 4.09 -2.47
C ALA A 9 -41.20 4.20 -3.99
N SER A 10 -40.38 5.17 -4.44
CA SER A 10 -40.13 5.40 -5.90
C SER A 10 -39.21 4.37 -6.55
N GLY A 11 -38.55 3.50 -5.75
CA GLY A 11 -37.52 2.59 -6.28
C GLY A 11 -36.21 3.28 -6.66
N GLU A 12 -36.07 4.57 -6.35
CA GLU A 12 -34.87 5.35 -6.55
C GLU A 12 -34.08 5.50 -5.26
N LEU A 13 -32.79 5.51 -5.36
CA LEU A 13 -31.87 5.80 -4.28
C LEU A 13 -31.43 7.26 -4.34
N CYS A 14 -31.81 8.05 -3.33
CA CYS A 14 -31.37 9.43 -3.16
C CYS A 14 -30.29 9.48 -2.08
N VAL A 15 -29.12 10.02 -2.38
CA VAL A 15 -28.00 10.13 -1.45
C VAL A 15 -27.62 11.59 -1.27
N GLU A 16 -27.62 12.04 -0.01
CA GLU A 16 -27.20 13.38 0.41
C GLU A 16 -25.91 13.24 1.23
N LEU A 17 -24.82 13.84 0.75
CA LEU A 17 -23.50 13.76 1.39
C LEU A 17 -23.08 15.14 1.89
N ASN A 18 -22.78 15.23 3.18
CA ASN A 18 -22.23 16.40 3.83
C ASN A 18 -20.90 16.06 4.49
N ASN A 19 -20.02 17.05 4.63
CA ASN A 19 -18.73 16.89 5.27
C ASN A 19 -18.53 17.97 6.35
N THR A 20 -17.90 17.61 7.47
CA THR A 20 -17.57 18.58 8.54
C THR A 20 -16.44 19.52 8.14
N ALA A 21 -15.59 19.14 7.19
CA ALA A 21 -14.52 19.98 6.66
C ALA A 21 -15.04 20.87 5.52
N PRO A 22 -14.97 22.23 5.64
CA PRO A 22 -15.56 23.17 4.68
C PRO A 22 -15.02 23.06 3.25
N ARG A 23 -13.83 22.55 3.07
CA ARG A 23 -13.21 22.32 1.74
C ARG A 23 -13.95 21.30 0.88
N PHE A 24 -14.81 20.47 1.47
CA PHE A 24 -15.60 19.46 0.79
C PHE A 24 -17.05 19.93 0.68
N ALA A 25 -17.43 20.43 -0.47
CA ALA A 25 -18.76 20.95 -0.71
C ALA A 25 -19.84 19.87 -0.53
N PRO A 26 -20.99 20.19 0.11
CA PRO A 26 -22.16 19.31 0.13
C PRO A 26 -22.60 18.91 -1.26
N THR A 27 -23.09 17.68 -1.42
CA THR A 27 -23.58 17.19 -2.71
C THR A 27 -24.68 16.16 -2.53
N SER A 28 -25.53 16.04 -3.52
CA SER A 28 -26.53 14.99 -3.59
C SER A 28 -26.59 14.39 -4.98
N PHE A 29 -27.05 13.15 -5.07
CA PHE A 29 -27.34 12.49 -6.33
C PHE A 29 -28.47 11.47 -6.15
N THR A 30 -29.19 11.23 -7.25
CA THR A 30 -30.22 10.21 -7.34
C THR A 30 -29.78 9.18 -8.37
N CYS A 31 -30.00 7.91 -8.09
CA CYS A 31 -29.66 6.83 -8.99
C CYS A 31 -30.64 5.65 -8.88
N ARG A 32 -30.64 4.81 -9.91
CA ARG A 32 -31.35 3.54 -9.95
C ARG A 32 -30.34 2.42 -9.98
N LEU A 33 -30.51 1.43 -9.10
CA LEU A 33 -29.58 0.31 -9.00
C LEU A 33 -29.70 -0.70 -10.16
N ASP A 34 -30.83 -0.69 -10.89
CA ASP A 34 -31.05 -1.45 -12.13
C ASP A 34 -30.41 -0.79 -13.37
N ASP A 35 -30.06 0.51 -13.29
CA ASP A 35 -29.41 1.26 -14.34
C ASP A 35 -27.96 1.60 -13.97
N PRO A 36 -26.94 0.91 -14.55
CA PRO A 36 -25.53 1.17 -14.28
C PRO A 36 -25.09 2.60 -14.57
N ASP A 37 -25.66 3.22 -15.61
CA ASP A 37 -25.23 4.52 -16.12
C ASP A 37 -25.84 5.68 -15.31
N SER A 38 -26.76 5.38 -14.38
CA SER A 38 -27.35 6.38 -13.49
C SER A 38 -26.37 6.91 -12.45
N ILE A 39 -25.29 6.18 -12.13
CA ILE A 39 -24.27 6.59 -11.15
C ILE A 39 -23.09 7.22 -11.90
N ARG A 40 -23.11 8.54 -12.04
CA ARG A 40 -22.08 9.29 -12.77
C ARG A 40 -20.99 9.81 -11.85
N LEU A 41 -19.72 9.58 -12.20
CA LEU A 41 -18.56 10.12 -11.49
C LEU A 41 -18.31 11.57 -11.91
N VAL A 42 -17.80 12.36 -10.98
CA VAL A 42 -17.43 13.76 -11.19
C VAL A 42 -15.91 13.82 -11.39
N HIS A 43 -15.44 14.39 -12.47
CA HIS A 43 -14.02 14.39 -12.81
C HIS A 43 -13.26 15.56 -12.18
N GLU A 44 -13.94 16.69 -11.95
CA GLU A 44 -13.34 17.92 -11.42
C GLU A 44 -14.26 18.62 -10.42
N GLY A 45 -13.71 19.54 -9.64
CA GLY A 45 -14.46 20.42 -8.75
C GLY A 45 -14.62 19.91 -7.30
N PRO A 46 -15.25 20.74 -6.44
CA PRO A 46 -15.25 20.55 -4.97
C PRO A 46 -16.13 19.38 -4.50
N THR A 47 -16.92 18.76 -5.39
CA THR A 47 -17.76 17.58 -5.09
C THR A 47 -17.12 16.26 -5.52
N ARG A 48 -15.90 16.27 -6.09
CA ARG A 48 -15.18 15.07 -6.53
C ARG A 48 -14.99 14.05 -5.41
N TRP A 49 -14.89 14.48 -4.16
CA TRP A 49 -14.76 13.60 -3.01
C TRP A 49 -15.92 12.60 -2.84
N ALA A 50 -17.12 12.95 -3.32
CA ALA A 50 -18.29 12.07 -3.30
C ALA A 50 -18.14 10.83 -4.19
N ASN A 51 -17.19 10.84 -5.12
CA ASN A 51 -16.91 9.68 -5.97
C ASN A 51 -16.54 8.43 -5.15
N TYR A 52 -15.89 8.56 -4.01
CA TYR A 52 -15.58 7.42 -3.15
C TYR A 52 -16.83 6.72 -2.61
N PHE A 53 -17.89 7.47 -2.35
CA PHE A 53 -19.19 6.90 -2.01
C PHE A 53 -19.86 6.26 -3.24
N LYS A 54 -19.82 6.93 -4.39
CA LYS A 54 -20.41 6.43 -5.65
C LYS A 54 -19.74 5.13 -6.10
N VAL A 55 -18.42 5.01 -6.07
CA VAL A 55 -17.73 3.77 -6.46
C VAL A 55 -17.98 2.64 -5.49
N ALA A 56 -18.12 2.92 -4.19
CA ALA A 56 -18.53 1.93 -3.20
C ALA A 56 -19.95 1.39 -3.54
N LEU A 57 -20.87 2.26 -3.94
CA LEU A 57 -22.21 1.88 -4.38
C LEU A 57 -22.17 1.05 -5.67
N ILE A 58 -21.36 1.45 -6.66
CA ILE A 58 -21.16 0.69 -7.91
C ILE A 58 -20.65 -0.72 -7.58
N GLY A 59 -19.64 -0.83 -6.72
CA GLY A 59 -19.04 -2.11 -6.35
C GLY A 59 -20.00 -3.06 -5.60
N LEU A 60 -20.88 -2.50 -4.78
CA LEU A 60 -21.87 -3.26 -4.01
C LEU A 60 -23.17 -3.53 -4.75
N ARG A 61 -23.40 -2.90 -5.89
CA ARG A 61 -24.68 -2.92 -6.63
C ARG A 61 -25.25 -4.32 -6.84
N ASP A 62 -24.43 -5.32 -7.12
CA ASP A 62 -24.86 -6.69 -7.39
C ASP A 62 -25.24 -7.47 -6.15
N ARG A 63 -24.99 -6.93 -4.95
CA ARG A 63 -25.39 -7.48 -3.66
C ARG A 63 -26.69 -6.88 -3.12
N ILE A 64 -27.14 -5.76 -3.72
CA ILE A 64 -28.30 -4.98 -3.28
C ILE A 64 -29.52 -5.34 -4.12
N ASP A 65 -30.70 -5.28 -3.52
CA ASP A 65 -31.95 -5.40 -4.29
C ASP A 65 -32.07 -4.23 -5.27
N LYS A 66 -32.17 -4.52 -6.55
CA LYS A 66 -32.26 -3.52 -7.62
C LYS A 66 -33.46 -2.59 -7.52
N ARG A 67 -34.49 -2.99 -6.73
CA ARG A 67 -35.71 -2.21 -6.48
C ARG A 67 -35.66 -1.45 -5.15
N ALA A 68 -34.55 -1.52 -4.42
CA ALA A 68 -34.43 -0.79 -3.16
C ALA A 68 -34.48 0.72 -3.41
N GLY A 69 -35.51 1.38 -2.84
CA GLY A 69 -35.63 2.85 -2.79
C GLY A 69 -35.38 3.33 -1.38
N ALA A 70 -34.49 4.32 -1.23
CA ALA A 70 -34.17 4.93 0.05
C ALA A 70 -33.61 6.33 -0.12
N VAL A 71 -33.78 7.15 0.93
CA VAL A 71 -33.02 8.40 1.10
C VAL A 71 -31.95 8.17 2.15
N ILE A 72 -30.69 8.26 1.76
CA ILE A 72 -29.53 8.07 2.62
C ILE A 72 -28.87 9.42 2.84
N ARG A 73 -28.91 9.93 4.07
CA ARG A 73 -28.20 11.15 4.48
C ARG A 73 -26.97 10.78 5.26
N VAL A 74 -25.81 11.26 4.78
CA VAL A 74 -24.50 10.94 5.36
C VAL A 74 -23.79 12.22 5.75
N LEU A 75 -23.34 12.26 7.01
CA LEU A 75 -22.38 13.26 7.47
C LEU A 75 -21.01 12.59 7.62
N VAL A 76 -20.03 13.08 6.85
CA VAL A 76 -18.66 12.63 6.87
C VAL A 76 -17.82 13.50 7.78
N SER A 77 -17.00 12.89 8.61
CA SER A 77 -15.92 13.54 9.37
C SER A 77 -14.70 12.64 9.34
N GLY A 78 -13.52 13.20 9.25
CA GLY A 78 -12.29 12.43 9.23
C GLY A 78 -11.06 13.30 9.48
N SER A 79 -10.05 12.68 10.12
CA SER A 79 -8.78 13.29 10.45
C SER A 79 -7.61 12.75 9.60
N VAL A 80 -7.86 11.78 8.69
CA VAL A 80 -6.81 11.32 7.76
C VAL A 80 -6.61 12.39 6.69
N PRO A 81 -5.44 13.03 6.62
CA PRO A 81 -5.19 14.08 5.66
C PRO A 81 -5.35 13.57 4.22
N PRO A 82 -6.11 14.24 3.36
CA PRO A 82 -6.23 13.86 1.97
C PRO A 82 -4.92 14.11 1.21
N GLU A 83 -4.66 13.29 0.19
CA GLU A 83 -3.48 13.40 -0.69
C GLU A 83 -2.11 13.25 0.00
N SER A 84 -2.09 12.76 1.25
CA SER A 84 -0.90 12.62 2.11
C SER A 84 -0.22 11.25 2.00
N SER A 85 -0.59 10.39 1.07
CA SER A 85 -0.15 8.99 0.99
C SER A 85 -0.51 8.12 2.22
N LEU A 86 -1.49 8.55 3.02
CA LEU A 86 -2.04 7.82 4.18
C LEU A 86 -3.38 7.14 3.86
N SER A 87 -3.65 6.91 2.58
CA SER A 87 -4.80 6.13 2.13
C SER A 87 -6.17 6.65 2.58
N SER A 88 -6.34 7.98 2.57
CA SER A 88 -7.63 8.61 2.88
C SER A 88 -8.73 8.14 1.92
N SER A 89 -8.38 7.80 0.69
CA SER A 89 -9.29 7.22 -0.31
C SER A 89 -9.84 5.87 0.13
N ALA A 90 -8.98 4.94 0.54
CA ALA A 90 -9.37 3.63 1.04
C ALA A 90 -10.26 3.74 2.29
N ALA A 91 -9.90 4.63 3.22
CA ALA A 91 -10.71 4.91 4.41
C ALA A 91 -12.12 5.41 4.03
N MET A 92 -12.21 6.34 3.04
CA MET A 92 -13.48 6.85 2.52
C MET A 92 -14.31 5.76 1.85
N THR A 93 -13.70 4.95 0.97
CA THR A 93 -14.39 3.90 0.22
C THR A 93 -14.90 2.80 1.16
N ILE A 94 -14.09 2.34 2.11
CA ILE A 94 -14.49 1.33 3.09
C ILE A 94 -15.61 1.85 4.00
N CYS A 95 -15.48 3.07 4.50
CA CYS A 95 -16.51 3.67 5.35
C CYS A 95 -17.84 3.85 4.59
N SER A 96 -17.76 4.28 3.32
CA SER A 96 -18.93 4.37 2.43
C SER A 96 -19.57 3.00 2.17
N SER A 97 -18.75 1.98 1.96
CA SER A 97 -19.25 0.60 1.77
C SER A 97 -20.00 0.11 3.02
N LEU A 98 -19.47 0.37 4.22
CA LEU A 98 -20.15 0.02 5.47
C LEU A 98 -21.48 0.77 5.65
N VAL A 99 -21.54 2.04 5.29
CA VAL A 99 -22.79 2.82 5.29
C VAL A 99 -23.81 2.19 4.35
N ILE A 100 -23.40 1.84 3.13
CA ILE A 100 -24.27 1.28 2.10
C ILE A 100 -24.80 -0.11 2.52
N VAL A 101 -23.94 -1.01 2.99
CA VAL A 101 -24.39 -2.36 3.39
C VAL A 101 -25.34 -2.29 4.58
N GLN A 102 -25.15 -1.36 5.49
CA GLN A 102 -26.05 -1.15 6.64
C GLN A 102 -27.36 -0.50 6.20
N ALA A 103 -27.29 0.58 5.42
CA ALA A 103 -28.45 1.35 4.99
C ALA A 103 -29.43 0.54 4.13
N LEU A 104 -28.91 -0.35 3.29
CA LEU A 104 -29.68 -1.16 2.35
C LEU A 104 -29.90 -2.61 2.83
N GLY A 105 -29.57 -2.91 4.11
CA GLY A 105 -29.89 -4.18 4.75
C GLY A 105 -29.16 -5.40 4.17
N VAL A 106 -27.98 -5.21 3.57
CA VAL A 106 -27.22 -6.32 2.92
C VAL A 106 -25.99 -6.74 3.72
N ARG A 107 -25.84 -6.28 4.95
CA ARG A 107 -24.67 -6.54 5.80
C ARG A 107 -24.32 -8.02 5.91
N GLU A 108 -25.34 -8.89 6.10
CA GLU A 108 -25.13 -10.33 6.25
C GLU A 108 -24.78 -11.04 4.93
N ARG A 109 -24.91 -10.35 3.80
CA ARG A 109 -24.61 -10.88 2.46
C ARG A 109 -23.22 -10.54 1.97
N VAL A 110 -22.46 -9.71 2.71
CA VAL A 110 -21.13 -9.25 2.32
C VAL A 110 -20.17 -9.51 3.47
N SER A 111 -19.27 -10.47 3.27
CA SER A 111 -18.19 -10.74 4.22
C SER A 111 -17.17 -9.60 4.28
N ARG A 112 -16.36 -9.56 5.34
CA ARG A 112 -15.29 -8.54 5.47
C ARG A 112 -14.27 -8.63 4.31
N THR A 113 -13.96 -9.85 3.87
CA THR A 113 -13.04 -10.07 2.75
C THR A 113 -13.64 -9.55 1.45
N GLU A 114 -14.90 -9.91 1.16
CA GLU A 114 -15.61 -9.37 -0.01
C GLU A 114 -15.73 -7.84 0.04
N LEU A 115 -15.94 -7.26 1.22
CA LEU A 115 -15.99 -5.79 1.37
C LEU A 115 -14.66 -5.15 0.98
N ALA A 116 -13.54 -5.73 1.40
CA ALA A 116 -12.22 -5.26 1.03
C ALA A 116 -11.96 -5.42 -0.48
N ASP A 117 -12.27 -6.58 -1.06
CA ASP A 117 -12.10 -6.85 -2.49
C ASP A 117 -12.96 -5.92 -3.37
N ILE A 118 -14.22 -5.72 -3.00
CA ILE A 118 -15.13 -4.80 -3.70
C ILE A 118 -14.59 -3.37 -3.64
N ALA A 119 -14.14 -2.90 -2.48
CA ALA A 119 -13.59 -1.57 -2.33
C ALA A 119 -12.34 -1.37 -3.20
N ILE A 120 -11.45 -2.38 -3.25
CA ILE A 120 -10.25 -2.38 -4.08
C ILE A 120 -10.60 -2.23 -5.56
N VAL A 121 -11.52 -3.06 -6.05
CA VAL A 121 -11.91 -3.06 -7.47
C VAL A 121 -12.62 -1.77 -7.84
N SER A 122 -13.53 -1.30 -7.01
CA SER A 122 -14.34 -0.13 -7.30
C SER A 122 -13.56 1.18 -7.23
N GLU A 123 -12.58 1.30 -6.34
CA GLU A 123 -11.76 2.51 -6.18
C GLU A 123 -10.95 2.84 -7.46
N ARG A 124 -10.62 1.84 -8.26
CA ARG A 124 -9.97 2.05 -9.57
C ARG A 124 -10.79 2.91 -10.53
N LEU A 125 -12.10 2.96 -10.39
CA LEU A 125 -12.98 3.78 -11.21
C LEU A 125 -12.79 5.29 -10.96
N VAL A 126 -12.23 5.69 -9.81
CA VAL A 126 -11.92 7.09 -9.50
C VAL A 126 -10.61 7.56 -10.16
N GLY A 127 -9.95 6.68 -10.90
CA GLY A 127 -8.73 7.00 -11.64
C GLY A 127 -7.44 6.97 -10.82
N VAL A 128 -7.49 6.36 -9.65
CA VAL A 128 -6.28 5.96 -8.92
C VAL A 128 -5.74 4.67 -9.56
N ASN A 129 -5.25 4.81 -10.79
CA ASN A 129 -4.58 3.73 -11.48
C ASN A 129 -3.14 3.68 -10.98
N SER A 130 -2.85 2.75 -10.10
CA SER A 130 -1.52 2.40 -9.64
C SER A 130 -0.74 1.59 -10.70
N GLY A 131 -0.73 2.07 -11.95
CA GLY A 131 0.19 1.59 -13.02
C GLY A 131 0.25 0.08 -13.25
N GLY A 132 -0.82 -0.66 -12.91
CA GLY A 132 -0.88 -2.11 -13.14
C GLY A 132 -0.23 -2.98 -12.05
N CYS A 133 0.26 -2.44 -10.95
CA CYS A 133 0.65 -3.24 -9.78
C CYS A 133 -0.60 -3.58 -8.96
N VAL A 134 -1.24 -4.70 -9.29
CA VAL A 134 -2.49 -5.16 -8.67
C VAL A 134 -2.35 -5.39 -7.16
N ALA A 135 -1.15 -5.70 -6.68
CA ALA A 135 -0.90 -6.02 -5.28
C ALA A 135 -0.80 -4.78 -4.38
N ALA A 136 -0.16 -3.70 -4.83
CA ALA A 136 0.03 -2.50 -4.02
C ALA A 136 -1.27 -1.76 -3.69
N ASP A 137 -2.27 -1.84 -4.57
CA ASP A 137 -3.57 -1.17 -4.39
C ASP A 137 -4.51 -1.84 -3.39
N ARG A 138 -4.13 -3.00 -2.86
CA ARG A 138 -5.01 -3.84 -2.01
C ARG A 138 -4.71 -3.72 -0.53
N MET A 139 -3.54 -3.21 -0.16
CA MET A 139 -3.07 -3.19 1.23
C MET A 139 -3.92 -2.25 2.09
N ASP A 140 -4.20 -1.07 1.60
CA ASP A 140 -4.86 0.00 2.36
C ASP A 140 -6.28 -0.36 2.76
N GLN A 141 -7.05 -0.92 1.82
CA GLN A 141 -8.41 -1.39 2.07
C GLN A 141 -8.39 -2.59 3.03
N ALA A 142 -7.44 -3.51 2.86
CA ALA A 142 -7.30 -4.66 3.75
C ALA A 142 -7.01 -4.20 5.20
N VAL A 143 -6.07 -3.28 5.41
CA VAL A 143 -5.78 -2.75 6.75
C VAL A 143 -6.96 -1.98 7.31
N SER A 144 -7.67 -1.18 6.50
CA SER A 144 -8.88 -0.46 6.92
C SER A 144 -9.99 -1.39 7.41
N VAL A 145 -10.09 -2.60 6.85
CA VAL A 145 -11.11 -3.60 7.24
C VAL A 145 -10.64 -4.48 8.40
N PHE A 146 -9.39 -4.95 8.36
CA PHE A 146 -8.88 -6.01 9.25
C PHE A 146 -8.00 -5.51 10.38
N GLY A 147 -7.79 -4.19 10.51
CA GLY A 147 -7.01 -3.61 11.60
C GLY A 147 -7.46 -4.12 12.97
N VAL A 148 -6.49 -4.40 13.84
CA VAL A 148 -6.69 -4.84 15.22
C VAL A 148 -5.88 -3.92 16.13
N GLN A 149 -6.47 -3.52 17.24
CA GLN A 149 -5.78 -2.64 18.18
C GLN A 149 -4.48 -3.28 18.67
N ASP A 150 -3.41 -2.48 18.72
CA ASP A 150 -2.06 -2.87 19.14
C ASP A 150 -1.41 -3.97 18.25
N HIS A 151 -1.91 -4.15 17.02
CA HIS A 151 -1.36 -5.11 16.07
C HIS A 151 -1.01 -4.42 14.74
N ALA A 152 0.10 -4.82 14.15
CA ALA A 152 0.30 -4.67 12.73
C ALA A 152 -0.55 -5.70 11.97
N VAL A 153 -0.81 -5.46 10.69
CA VAL A 153 -1.53 -6.43 9.84
C VAL A 153 -0.57 -6.92 8.76
N SER A 154 -0.24 -8.20 8.81
CA SER A 154 0.46 -8.88 7.72
C SER A 154 -0.55 -9.19 6.62
N VAL A 155 -0.29 -8.73 5.40
CA VAL A 155 -1.20 -8.91 4.26
C VAL A 155 -0.51 -9.76 3.20
N SER A 156 -1.17 -10.83 2.78
CA SER A 156 -0.76 -11.65 1.64
C SER A 156 -1.82 -11.53 0.53
N PHE A 157 -1.35 -11.38 -0.71
CA PHE A 157 -2.24 -11.24 -1.87
C PHE A 157 -2.33 -12.51 -2.72
N VAL A 158 -1.50 -13.49 -2.41
CA VAL A 158 -1.33 -14.74 -3.19
C VAL A 158 -1.53 -15.95 -2.27
N PRO A 159 -2.32 -16.95 -2.64
CA PRO A 159 -3.14 -17.07 -3.87
C PRO A 159 -4.41 -16.21 -3.83
N GLN A 160 -4.82 -15.75 -2.66
CA GLN A 160 -5.94 -14.86 -2.41
C GLN A 160 -5.60 -13.89 -1.29
N LEU A 161 -6.39 -12.82 -1.14
CA LEU A 161 -6.21 -11.88 -0.04
C LEU A 161 -6.36 -12.61 1.30
N ALA A 162 -5.29 -12.58 2.08
CA ALA A 162 -5.25 -13.10 3.44
C ALA A 162 -4.59 -12.09 4.37
N THR A 163 -5.10 -11.98 5.59
CA THR A 163 -4.58 -11.05 6.59
C THR A 163 -4.33 -11.78 7.90
N GLU A 164 -3.23 -11.43 8.55
CA GLU A 164 -2.86 -11.96 9.86
C GLU A 164 -2.51 -10.80 10.80
N PRO A 165 -3.18 -10.66 11.95
CA PRO A 165 -2.79 -9.68 12.95
C PRO A 165 -1.48 -10.10 13.62
N VAL A 166 -0.50 -9.22 13.61
CA VAL A 166 0.82 -9.40 14.25
C VAL A 166 0.87 -8.49 15.47
N ARG A 167 0.79 -9.08 16.66
CA ARG A 167 0.81 -8.31 17.91
C ARG A 167 2.15 -7.61 18.07
N LEU A 168 2.13 -6.30 18.30
CA LEU A 168 3.33 -5.58 18.63
C LEU A 168 3.83 -5.96 20.04
N PRO A 169 5.15 -6.03 20.26
CA PRO A 169 5.71 -6.40 21.55
C PRO A 169 5.25 -5.48 22.68
N VAL A 170 5.13 -6.00 23.88
CA VAL A 170 4.89 -5.19 25.07
C VAL A 170 6.25 -4.91 25.72
N ALA A 171 6.65 -3.64 25.81
CA ALA A 171 7.87 -3.18 26.47
C ALA A 171 7.54 -2.42 27.76
N GLU A 172 8.54 -2.24 28.62
CA GLU A 172 8.41 -1.44 29.85
C GLU A 172 8.08 0.02 29.49
N GLU A 173 8.81 0.58 28.53
CA GLU A 173 8.46 1.87 27.95
C GLU A 173 7.54 1.68 26.75
N PRO A 174 6.37 2.33 26.72
CA PRO A 174 5.50 2.31 25.54
C PRO A 174 6.18 2.91 24.30
N HIS A 175 5.92 2.31 23.15
CA HIS A 175 6.35 2.83 21.85
C HIS A 175 5.15 3.25 21.03
N VAL A 176 5.32 4.27 20.23
CA VAL A 176 4.28 4.81 19.34
C VAL A 176 4.84 4.94 17.93
N LEU A 177 3.94 5.04 16.98
CA LEU A 177 4.27 5.45 15.64
C LEU A 177 4.06 6.96 15.52
N VAL A 178 5.03 7.67 14.98
CA VAL A 178 4.85 9.06 14.59
C VAL A 178 4.84 9.11 13.07
N ILE A 179 3.88 9.83 12.54
CA ILE A 179 3.74 10.07 11.10
C ILE A 179 4.19 11.49 10.82
N SER A 180 5.00 11.65 9.79
CA SER A 180 5.42 12.95 9.28
C SER A 180 5.16 13.02 7.77
N ASN A 181 4.42 14.02 7.33
CA ASN A 181 4.17 14.30 5.93
C ASN A 181 5.19 15.34 5.44
N THR A 182 5.95 15.02 4.41
CA THR A 182 6.91 15.96 3.81
C THR A 182 6.26 17.19 3.17
N LEU A 183 4.94 17.16 2.96
CA LEU A 183 4.17 18.16 2.21
C LEU A 183 4.62 18.29 0.73
N VAL A 184 5.42 17.35 0.26
CA VAL A 184 5.79 17.22 -1.16
C VAL A 184 4.80 16.29 -1.83
N ALA A 185 4.03 16.84 -2.76
CA ALA A 185 3.08 16.05 -3.53
C ALA A 185 3.81 15.25 -4.62
N SER A 186 3.58 13.93 -4.64
CA SER A 186 3.98 13.10 -5.77
C SER A 186 2.91 13.20 -6.86
N ASP A 187 3.18 13.97 -7.92
CA ASP A 187 2.26 14.04 -9.08
C ASP A 187 2.40 12.77 -9.94
N LYS A 188 1.59 11.77 -9.60
CA LYS A 188 1.58 10.48 -10.28
C LYS A 188 1.22 10.56 -11.77
N LYS A 189 0.50 11.62 -12.21
CA LYS A 189 0.15 11.80 -13.63
C LYS A 189 1.33 12.28 -14.44
N VAL A 190 2.09 13.23 -13.90
CA VAL A 190 3.24 13.83 -14.59
C VAL A 190 4.48 12.95 -14.46
N ASN A 191 4.78 12.50 -13.26
CA ASN A 191 6.03 11.79 -12.93
C ASN A 191 5.90 10.26 -13.02
N GLY A 192 4.68 9.71 -13.11
CA GLY A 192 4.45 8.28 -13.21
C GLY A 192 5.35 7.55 -14.22
N PRO A 193 5.53 8.06 -15.45
CA PRO A 193 6.37 7.41 -16.47
C PRO A 193 7.85 7.21 -16.08
N VAL A 194 8.42 8.05 -15.22
CA VAL A 194 9.82 7.97 -14.76
C VAL A 194 9.94 7.45 -13.33
N GLN A 195 8.84 7.34 -12.59
CA GLN A 195 8.77 6.92 -11.20
C GLN A 195 8.02 5.60 -11.08
N TYR A 196 6.76 5.67 -10.72
CA TYR A 196 5.93 4.51 -10.37
C TYR A 196 5.83 3.48 -11.50
N ASN A 197 5.48 3.93 -12.71
CA ASN A 197 5.34 3.04 -13.87
C ASN A 197 6.66 2.36 -14.22
N LEU A 198 7.77 3.11 -14.15
CA LEU A 198 9.09 2.58 -14.40
C LEU A 198 9.43 1.44 -13.42
N ARG A 199 9.10 1.59 -12.12
CA ARG A 199 9.33 0.52 -11.12
C ARG A 199 8.53 -0.74 -11.43
N VAL A 200 7.28 -0.58 -11.91
CA VAL A 200 6.45 -1.72 -12.34
C VAL A 200 7.06 -2.42 -13.55
N ALA A 201 7.52 -1.66 -14.55
CA ALA A 201 8.18 -2.23 -15.73
C ALA A 201 9.50 -2.95 -15.35
N GLU A 202 10.34 -2.31 -14.53
CA GLU A 202 11.61 -2.89 -14.09
C GLU A 202 11.43 -4.18 -13.29
N THR A 203 10.45 -4.27 -12.40
CA THR A 203 10.17 -5.51 -11.64
C THR A 203 9.62 -6.62 -12.52
N ARG A 204 8.81 -6.31 -13.54
CA ARG A 204 8.34 -7.29 -14.54
C ARG A 204 9.47 -7.79 -15.42
N LEU A 205 10.33 -6.90 -15.88
CA LEU A 205 11.52 -7.24 -16.66
C LEU A 205 12.49 -8.12 -15.84
N ALA A 206 12.71 -7.76 -14.56
CA ALA A 206 13.51 -8.57 -13.65
C ALA A 206 12.96 -10.00 -13.52
N ALA A 207 11.65 -10.13 -13.35
CA ALA A 207 10.98 -11.42 -13.25
C ALA A 207 11.15 -12.25 -14.54
N ALA A 208 10.94 -11.63 -15.71
CA ALA A 208 11.08 -12.31 -16.99
C ALA A 208 12.52 -12.78 -17.26
N VAL A 209 13.50 -11.91 -17.02
CA VAL A 209 14.93 -12.25 -17.16
C VAL A 209 15.31 -13.38 -16.20
N LEU A 210 14.93 -13.26 -14.91
CA LEU A 210 15.25 -14.28 -13.91
C LEU A 210 14.58 -15.62 -14.23
N ALA A 211 13.32 -15.64 -14.65
CA ALA A 211 12.60 -16.84 -15.06
C ALA A 211 13.33 -17.57 -16.20
N ARG A 212 13.78 -16.80 -17.20
CA ARG A 212 14.52 -17.36 -18.34
C ARG A 212 15.89 -17.91 -17.92
N MET A 213 16.63 -17.18 -17.09
CA MET A 213 17.95 -17.61 -16.60
C MET A 213 17.88 -18.87 -15.73
N LEU A 214 16.81 -18.99 -14.93
CA LEU A 214 16.55 -20.17 -14.10
C LEU A 214 15.85 -21.30 -14.85
N ASN A 215 15.53 -21.10 -16.12
CA ASN A 215 14.82 -22.06 -16.98
C ASN A 215 13.48 -22.52 -16.35
N VAL A 216 12.76 -21.58 -15.72
CA VAL A 216 11.45 -21.82 -15.13
C VAL A 216 10.38 -21.02 -15.87
N ASP A 217 9.21 -21.62 -16.06
CA ASP A 217 8.03 -20.89 -16.50
C ASP A 217 7.50 -20.11 -15.29
N GLY A 218 7.78 -18.82 -15.19
CA GLY A 218 7.34 -17.94 -14.09
C GLY A 218 5.81 -17.84 -13.90
N LYS A 219 5.07 -18.83 -14.36
CA LYS A 219 3.59 -18.91 -14.36
C LYS A 219 3.13 -20.16 -13.65
N PRO A 220 2.87 -20.13 -12.33
CA PRO A 220 2.11 -21.21 -11.71
C PRO A 220 0.79 -21.39 -12.48
N PRO A 221 0.42 -22.61 -12.90
CA PRO A 221 -0.75 -22.84 -13.77
C PRO A 221 -2.07 -22.22 -13.24
N ALA A 222 -2.24 -22.19 -11.93
CA ALA A 222 -3.43 -21.64 -11.28
C ALA A 222 -3.46 -20.10 -11.17
N LEU A 223 -2.36 -19.39 -11.46
CA LEU A 223 -2.20 -17.97 -11.16
C LEU A 223 -1.73 -17.15 -12.37
N ARG A 224 -1.70 -17.75 -13.58
CA ARG A 224 -1.15 -17.14 -14.80
C ARG A 224 -1.74 -15.78 -15.15
N GLU A 225 -3.03 -15.57 -14.92
CA GLU A 225 -3.69 -14.31 -15.29
C GLU A 225 -3.39 -13.17 -14.34
N ILE A 226 -3.19 -13.44 -13.05
CA ILE A 226 -3.05 -12.42 -11.99
C ILE A 226 -1.58 -12.07 -11.71
N TYR A 227 -0.69 -13.06 -11.84
CA TYR A 227 0.72 -12.92 -11.41
C TYR A 227 1.74 -13.13 -12.54
N HIS A 228 1.29 -12.97 -13.79
CA HIS A 228 2.18 -13.01 -14.94
C HIS A 228 3.34 -12.02 -14.76
N ASN A 229 4.57 -12.52 -14.97
CA ASN A 229 5.80 -11.73 -14.83
C ASN A 229 5.97 -11.03 -13.47
N THR A 230 5.80 -11.76 -12.38
CA THR A 230 6.13 -11.27 -11.05
C THR A 230 7.28 -12.07 -10.43
N LEU A 231 8.14 -11.39 -9.67
CA LEU A 231 9.23 -12.04 -8.93
C LEU A 231 8.73 -13.12 -7.97
N ARG A 232 7.52 -12.96 -7.42
CA ARG A 232 6.87 -13.97 -6.59
C ARG A 232 6.56 -15.24 -7.40
N ALA A 233 6.00 -15.11 -8.60
CA ALA A 233 5.68 -16.25 -9.45
C ALA A 233 6.93 -17.03 -9.85
N VAL A 234 8.03 -16.32 -10.16
CA VAL A 234 9.33 -16.94 -10.47
C VAL A 234 9.85 -17.69 -9.24
N ALA A 235 9.81 -17.09 -8.06
CA ALA A 235 10.24 -17.73 -6.82
C ALA A 235 9.42 -19.00 -6.51
N ASP A 236 8.10 -18.96 -6.66
CA ASP A 236 7.23 -20.11 -6.41
C ASP A 236 7.51 -21.23 -7.42
N SER A 237 7.60 -20.93 -8.72
CA SER A 237 7.87 -21.91 -9.78
C SER A 237 9.25 -22.54 -9.63
N HIS A 238 10.29 -21.74 -9.34
CA HIS A 238 11.64 -22.25 -9.15
C HIS A 238 11.73 -23.18 -7.92
N TRP A 239 11.08 -22.79 -6.82
CA TRP A 239 11.10 -23.57 -5.58
C TRP A 239 10.33 -24.88 -5.67
N ASP A 240 9.21 -24.88 -6.41
CA ASP A 240 8.44 -26.11 -6.65
C ASP A 240 9.20 -27.11 -7.53
N ALA A 241 10.00 -26.60 -8.50
CA ALA A 241 10.85 -27.42 -9.34
C ALA A 241 12.15 -27.89 -8.64
N HIS A 242 12.64 -27.13 -7.64
CA HIS A 242 13.91 -27.38 -6.97
C HIS A 242 13.77 -27.25 -5.44
N PRO A 243 13.11 -28.21 -4.76
CA PRO A 243 12.82 -28.12 -3.32
C PRO A 243 14.08 -28.08 -2.43
N THR A 244 15.25 -28.45 -2.94
CA THR A 244 16.55 -28.41 -2.26
C THR A 244 17.38 -27.16 -2.57
N ALA A 245 16.88 -26.24 -3.40
CA ALA A 245 17.65 -25.10 -3.90
C ALA A 245 18.23 -24.18 -2.80
N ALA A 246 17.62 -24.11 -1.62
CA ALA A 246 18.18 -23.38 -0.49
C ALA A 246 19.44 -24.03 0.08
N GLN A 247 19.49 -25.37 0.10
CA GLN A 247 20.66 -26.12 0.54
C GLN A 247 21.77 -26.01 -0.51
N ASP A 248 21.41 -26.04 -1.79
CA ASP A 248 22.34 -25.92 -2.91
C ASP A 248 22.92 -24.50 -3.04
N ALA A 249 22.17 -23.48 -2.62
CA ALA A 249 22.63 -22.07 -2.59
C ALA A 249 23.60 -21.76 -1.45
N GLY A 250 23.95 -22.75 -0.59
CA GLY A 250 24.92 -22.56 0.49
C GLY A 250 24.46 -21.60 1.59
N VAL A 251 23.16 -21.51 1.80
CA VAL A 251 22.54 -20.61 2.80
C VAL A 251 22.72 -21.21 4.20
N ALA A 252 23.91 -21.08 4.77
CA ALA A 252 24.17 -21.37 6.16
C ALA A 252 24.15 -20.06 6.98
N ASP A 253 22.98 -19.48 7.19
CA ASP A 253 22.79 -18.31 8.05
C ASP A 253 21.75 -18.66 9.10
N ALA A 254 22.16 -18.73 10.37
CA ALA A 254 21.29 -19.06 11.50
C ALA A 254 20.08 -18.11 11.61
N ARG A 255 20.21 -16.85 11.14
CA ARG A 255 19.10 -15.89 11.07
C ARG A 255 18.05 -16.33 10.07
N ILE A 256 18.49 -16.79 8.89
CA ILE A 256 17.63 -17.27 7.82
C ILE A 256 16.99 -18.61 8.18
N ASP A 257 17.76 -19.55 8.77
CA ASP A 257 17.25 -20.82 9.27
C ASP A 257 16.10 -20.63 10.25
N ALA A 258 16.21 -19.59 11.06
CA ALA A 258 15.19 -19.26 12.03
C ALA A 258 13.89 -18.70 11.38
N LEU A 259 13.90 -18.27 10.14
CA LEU A 259 12.72 -17.84 9.36
C LEU A 259 12.05 -19.03 8.62
N GLY A 260 12.67 -20.20 8.70
CA GLY A 260 12.15 -21.42 8.08
C GLY A 260 12.22 -21.41 6.54
N ARG A 261 11.38 -22.24 5.92
CA ARG A 261 11.37 -22.45 4.48
C ARG A 261 11.19 -21.17 3.66
N ASP A 262 10.32 -20.26 4.09
CA ASP A 262 10.04 -19.01 3.36
C ASP A 262 11.22 -18.05 3.43
N GLY A 263 11.91 -17.97 4.57
CA GLY A 263 13.12 -17.16 4.72
C GLY A 263 14.25 -17.69 3.83
N ALA A 264 14.49 -19.01 3.87
CA ALA A 264 15.49 -19.66 3.03
C ALA A 264 15.22 -19.42 1.53
N ARG A 265 13.96 -19.55 1.11
CA ARG A 265 13.55 -19.29 -0.27
C ARG A 265 13.83 -17.87 -0.71
N LEU A 266 13.41 -16.88 0.06
CA LEU A 266 13.59 -15.46 -0.29
C LEU A 266 15.07 -15.07 -0.33
N HIS A 267 15.87 -15.59 0.59
CA HIS A 267 17.30 -15.36 0.61
C HIS A 267 17.98 -15.98 -0.63
N ALA A 268 17.67 -17.26 -0.95
CA ALA A 268 18.18 -17.93 -2.13
C ALA A 268 17.80 -17.16 -3.42
N MET A 269 16.57 -16.69 -3.52
CA MET A 269 16.13 -15.90 -4.69
C MET A 269 16.86 -14.57 -4.81
N ALA A 270 17.21 -13.90 -3.69
CA ALA A 270 18.04 -12.71 -3.73
C ALA A 270 19.46 -13.01 -4.25
N LEU A 271 20.06 -14.11 -3.81
CA LEU A 271 21.37 -14.56 -4.31
C LEU A 271 21.32 -14.91 -5.81
N LEU A 272 20.30 -15.65 -6.25
CA LEU A 272 20.10 -16.00 -7.66
C LEU A 272 19.86 -14.74 -8.52
N ALA A 273 19.10 -13.76 -8.02
CA ALA A 273 18.93 -12.49 -8.72
C ALA A 273 20.26 -11.73 -8.87
N ALA A 274 21.08 -11.69 -7.80
CA ALA A 274 22.41 -11.07 -7.86
C ALA A 274 23.35 -11.79 -8.83
N GLN A 275 23.24 -13.10 -8.94
CA GLN A 275 24.11 -13.94 -9.80
C GLN A 275 23.70 -13.88 -11.27
N HIS A 276 22.40 -13.90 -11.58
CA HIS A 276 21.88 -14.13 -12.93
C HIS A 276 21.39 -12.87 -13.64
N ILE A 277 20.99 -11.82 -12.91
CA ILE A 277 20.60 -10.56 -13.54
C ILE A 277 21.84 -9.67 -13.61
N PRO A 278 22.20 -9.13 -14.79
CA PRO A 278 23.34 -8.23 -14.90
C PRO A 278 23.18 -6.98 -14.03
N PRO A 279 24.24 -6.53 -13.33
CA PRO A 279 24.21 -5.34 -12.52
C PRO A 279 24.17 -4.05 -13.36
N GLY A 280 23.73 -2.96 -12.74
CA GLY A 280 23.67 -1.63 -13.36
C GLY A 280 22.46 -1.45 -14.26
N GLY A 281 22.44 -0.31 -14.95
CA GLY A 281 21.34 0.03 -15.84
C GLY A 281 21.47 -0.64 -17.20
N LEU A 282 20.48 -1.38 -17.63
CA LEU A 282 20.40 -2.04 -18.93
C LEU A 282 19.61 -1.18 -19.93
N THR A 283 20.07 -1.16 -21.17
CA THR A 283 19.34 -0.54 -22.28
C THR A 283 18.20 -1.43 -22.76
N ARG A 284 17.27 -0.87 -23.51
CA ARG A 284 16.19 -1.63 -24.15
C ARG A 284 16.72 -2.79 -25.00
N THR A 285 17.75 -2.56 -25.81
CA THR A 285 18.34 -3.60 -26.69
C THR A 285 18.91 -4.78 -25.88
N GLU A 286 19.60 -4.50 -24.77
CA GLU A 286 20.09 -5.53 -23.87
C GLU A 286 18.94 -6.32 -23.24
N LEU A 287 17.87 -5.65 -22.85
CA LEU A 287 16.69 -6.30 -22.27
C LEU A 287 15.91 -7.15 -23.30
N GLU A 288 15.81 -6.71 -24.54
CA GLU A 288 15.23 -7.49 -25.63
C GLU A 288 16.02 -8.79 -25.85
N ALA A 289 17.35 -8.73 -25.82
CA ALA A 289 18.21 -9.91 -25.90
C ALA A 289 18.03 -10.85 -24.70
N LEU A 290 17.98 -10.31 -23.48
CA LEU A 290 17.81 -11.07 -22.23
C LEU A 290 16.43 -11.72 -22.10
N THR A 291 15.36 -11.02 -22.50
CA THR A 291 13.98 -11.53 -22.43
C THR A 291 13.62 -12.42 -23.61
N GLY A 292 14.30 -12.27 -24.74
CA GLY A 292 13.98 -12.94 -26.01
C GLY A 292 12.76 -12.36 -26.72
N LEU A 293 12.26 -11.20 -26.27
CA LEU A 293 11.16 -10.45 -26.88
C LEU A 293 11.71 -9.13 -27.44
N SER A 294 11.24 -8.69 -28.60
CA SER A 294 11.67 -7.45 -29.24
C SER A 294 10.54 -6.69 -29.88
N GLY A 295 10.76 -5.40 -30.15
CA GLY A 295 9.80 -4.53 -30.83
C GLY A 295 8.45 -4.49 -30.12
N SER A 296 7.36 -4.62 -30.90
CA SER A 296 5.99 -4.55 -30.39
C SER A 296 5.63 -5.64 -29.39
N ALA A 297 6.23 -6.81 -29.47
CA ALA A 297 6.01 -7.88 -28.51
C ALA A 297 6.60 -7.54 -27.12
N PHE A 298 7.77 -6.89 -27.10
CA PHE A 298 8.35 -6.37 -25.86
C PHE A 298 7.47 -5.27 -25.25
N ASP A 299 6.99 -4.34 -26.07
CA ASP A 299 6.13 -3.26 -25.59
C ASP A 299 4.79 -3.79 -25.04
N ALA A 300 4.17 -4.72 -25.74
CA ALA A 300 2.92 -5.34 -25.31
C ALA A 300 3.03 -6.11 -24.00
N GLU A 301 4.21 -6.67 -23.70
CA GLU A 301 4.43 -7.42 -22.48
C GLU A 301 4.83 -6.52 -21.29
N PHE A 302 5.76 -5.58 -21.49
CA PHE A 302 6.39 -4.85 -20.38
C PHE A 302 6.00 -3.39 -20.29
N LEU A 303 5.58 -2.73 -21.39
CA LEU A 303 5.35 -1.31 -21.50
C LEU A 303 3.87 -0.99 -21.83
N THR A 304 2.95 -1.70 -21.19
CA THR A 304 1.48 -1.52 -21.38
C THR A 304 0.94 -0.18 -20.87
N PHE A 305 1.78 0.62 -20.26
CA PHE A 305 1.52 1.98 -19.75
C PHE A 305 2.73 2.87 -20.03
N PRO A 306 2.59 4.19 -19.99
CA PRO A 306 3.68 5.10 -20.29
C PRO A 306 4.90 4.88 -19.39
N VAL A 307 6.04 4.58 -19.99
CA VAL A 307 7.36 4.47 -19.33
C VAL A 307 8.37 5.31 -20.12
N ARG A 308 9.20 6.06 -19.41
CA ARG A 308 10.26 6.88 -19.99
C ARG A 308 11.56 6.63 -19.22
N ALA A 309 12.45 5.85 -19.79
CA ALA A 309 13.77 5.56 -19.26
C ALA A 309 14.74 5.23 -20.42
N GLU A 310 16.01 5.59 -20.24
CA GLU A 310 17.10 5.17 -21.12
C GLU A 310 17.74 3.88 -20.61
N ARG A 311 17.68 3.67 -19.30
CA ARG A 311 18.24 2.49 -18.62
C ARG A 311 17.28 1.97 -17.57
N PHE A 312 17.32 0.65 -17.36
CA PHE A 312 16.46 -0.09 -16.44
C PHE A 312 17.35 -0.85 -15.43
N TYR A 313 17.15 -0.60 -14.14
CA TYR A 313 17.97 -1.16 -13.05
C TYR A 313 17.30 -2.40 -12.45
N ILE A 314 17.10 -3.42 -13.27
CA ILE A 314 16.26 -4.57 -12.95
C ILE A 314 16.84 -5.46 -11.85
N GLN A 315 18.19 -5.57 -11.70
CA GLN A 315 18.82 -6.31 -10.62
C GLN A 315 18.52 -5.66 -9.27
N ASP A 316 18.70 -4.34 -9.16
CA ASP A 316 18.46 -3.61 -7.93
C ASP A 316 17.01 -3.74 -7.47
N ARG A 317 16.05 -3.69 -8.41
CA ARG A 317 14.63 -3.87 -8.10
C ARG A 317 14.32 -5.28 -7.61
N ALA A 318 14.92 -6.31 -8.22
CA ALA A 318 14.75 -7.70 -7.79
C ALA A 318 15.33 -7.91 -6.38
N LEU A 319 16.54 -7.39 -6.13
CA LEU A 319 17.18 -7.45 -4.81
C LEU A 319 16.32 -6.78 -3.74
N HIS A 320 15.83 -5.56 -4.03
CA HIS A 320 14.92 -4.87 -3.11
C HIS A 320 13.71 -5.75 -2.77
N VAL A 321 13.01 -6.28 -3.77
CA VAL A 321 11.77 -7.04 -3.57
C VAL A 321 12.00 -8.28 -2.70
N PHE A 322 13.04 -9.07 -2.97
CA PHE A 322 13.32 -10.27 -2.17
C PHE A 322 13.81 -9.94 -0.76
N GLN A 323 14.68 -8.95 -0.63
CA GLN A 323 15.18 -8.52 0.68
C GLN A 323 14.10 -7.83 1.52
N GLU A 324 13.19 -7.06 0.91
CA GLU A 324 12.08 -6.44 1.64
C GLU A 324 11.09 -7.50 2.13
N ALA A 325 10.76 -8.49 1.30
CA ALA A 325 9.94 -9.62 1.72
C ALA A 325 10.58 -10.39 2.88
N LEU A 326 11.90 -10.56 2.87
CA LEU A 326 12.65 -11.17 3.97
C LEU A 326 12.55 -10.32 5.25
N ARG A 327 12.74 -8.99 5.17
CA ARG A 327 12.58 -8.06 6.29
C ARG A 327 11.19 -8.12 6.91
N VAL A 328 10.14 -8.32 6.10
CA VAL A 328 8.77 -8.50 6.60
C VAL A 328 8.65 -9.77 7.45
N LEU A 329 9.26 -10.88 7.04
CA LEU A 329 9.29 -12.12 7.83
C LEU A 329 10.10 -11.92 9.13
N GLU A 330 11.24 -11.25 9.06
CA GLU A 330 12.06 -10.92 10.23
C GLU A 330 11.28 -10.04 11.21
N PHE A 331 10.62 -9.00 10.73
CA PHE A 331 9.79 -8.12 11.55
C PHE A 331 8.69 -8.90 12.28
N LYS A 332 7.96 -9.73 11.54
CA LYS A 332 6.92 -10.59 12.10
C LYS A 332 7.48 -11.52 13.18
N ARG A 333 8.60 -12.18 12.92
CA ARG A 333 9.26 -13.06 13.88
C ARG A 333 9.74 -12.30 15.12
N THR A 334 10.36 -11.14 14.93
CA THR A 334 10.81 -10.29 16.06
C THR A 334 9.62 -9.88 16.94
N CYS A 335 8.47 -9.59 16.36
CA CYS A 335 7.25 -9.34 17.13
C CYS A 335 6.76 -10.54 17.95
N GLN A 336 7.07 -11.76 17.54
CA GLN A 336 6.67 -13.01 18.22
C GLN A 336 7.65 -13.47 19.29
N GLN A 337 8.82 -12.82 19.39
CA GLN A 337 9.82 -13.17 20.42
C GLN A 337 9.31 -12.87 21.84
N PRO A 338 9.79 -13.62 22.86
CA PRO A 338 9.54 -13.27 24.24
C PRO A 338 9.99 -11.84 24.56
N ARG A 339 9.33 -11.22 25.53
CA ARG A 339 9.70 -9.88 26.02
C ARG A 339 11.19 -9.82 26.33
N GLY A 340 11.92 -8.94 25.63
CA GLY A 340 13.36 -8.73 25.83
C GLY A 340 13.72 -7.25 25.68
N ALA A 341 14.73 -6.82 26.45
CA ALA A 341 15.35 -5.53 26.22
C ALA A 341 15.97 -5.56 24.81
N GLY A 342 15.56 -4.63 23.93
CA GLY A 342 16.12 -4.52 22.58
C GLY A 342 15.19 -4.90 21.42
N VAL A 343 14.05 -5.57 21.65
CA VAL A 343 13.11 -5.95 20.58
C VAL A 343 12.71 -4.75 19.70
N TYR A 344 12.40 -3.62 20.30
CA TYR A 344 12.06 -2.42 19.56
C TYR A 344 13.24 -1.80 18.81
N ALA A 345 14.48 -1.98 19.31
CA ALA A 345 15.67 -1.58 18.58
C ALA A 345 15.88 -2.45 17.31
N GLU A 346 15.61 -3.76 17.41
CA GLU A 346 15.63 -4.66 16.24
C GLU A 346 14.56 -4.29 15.21
N LEU A 347 13.31 -4.05 15.66
CA LEU A 347 12.23 -3.57 14.77
C LEU A 347 12.60 -2.25 14.10
N GLY A 348 13.21 -1.33 14.85
CA GLY A 348 13.71 -0.07 14.32
C GLY A 348 14.83 -0.25 13.29
N ALA A 349 15.76 -1.17 13.54
CA ALA A 349 16.82 -1.49 12.58
C ALA A 349 16.27 -2.05 11.26
N LEU A 350 15.25 -2.91 11.32
CA LEU A 350 14.56 -3.42 10.12
C LEU A 350 13.87 -2.30 9.32
N MET A 351 13.23 -1.34 10.01
CA MET A 351 12.63 -0.17 9.36
C MET A 351 13.69 0.71 8.69
N ASN A 352 14.82 0.92 9.34
CA ASN A 352 15.93 1.70 8.78
C ASN A 352 16.54 1.01 7.55
N ALA A 353 16.77 -0.30 7.61
CA ALA A 353 17.26 -1.09 6.48
C ALA A 353 16.26 -1.11 5.30
N SER A 354 14.96 -1.08 5.62
CA SER A 354 13.91 -0.94 4.62
C SER A 354 13.99 0.42 3.91
N HIS A 355 14.16 1.52 4.66
CA HIS A 355 14.31 2.85 4.06
C HIS A 355 15.54 2.95 3.16
N GLU A 356 16.69 2.47 3.62
CA GLU A 356 17.92 2.43 2.82
C GLU A 356 17.73 1.65 1.51
N SER A 357 17.05 0.50 1.56
CA SER A 357 16.74 -0.30 0.38
C SER A 357 15.75 0.40 -0.57
N LEU A 358 14.76 1.14 -0.03
CA LEU A 358 13.84 1.96 -0.82
C LEU A 358 14.55 3.14 -1.49
N GLN A 359 15.54 3.74 -0.82
CA GLN A 359 16.36 4.83 -1.32
C GLN A 359 17.33 4.35 -2.40
N THR A 360 18.10 3.28 -2.14
CA THR A 360 19.25 2.89 -2.97
C THR A 360 18.91 1.84 -4.02
N LEU A 361 18.12 0.82 -3.69
CA LEU A 361 17.81 -0.30 -4.59
C LEU A 361 16.48 -0.11 -5.32
N TYR A 362 15.43 0.36 -4.65
CA TYR A 362 14.15 0.59 -5.31
C TYR A 362 14.05 1.99 -5.92
N ASP A 363 14.85 2.93 -5.42
CA ASP A 363 14.95 4.31 -5.92
C ASP A 363 13.58 5.00 -5.97
N CYS A 364 12.88 4.93 -4.83
CA CYS A 364 11.57 5.58 -4.66
C CYS A 364 11.57 6.63 -3.53
N SER A 365 12.72 6.96 -2.93
CA SER A 365 12.83 8.05 -2.00
C SER A 365 13.01 9.40 -2.72
N CYS A 366 13.10 10.46 -1.95
CA CYS A 366 13.50 11.79 -2.38
C CYS A 366 14.19 12.49 -1.21
N ARG A 367 14.87 13.61 -1.51
CA ARG A 367 15.62 14.37 -0.52
C ARG A 367 14.79 14.72 0.71
N GLU A 368 13.55 15.12 0.53
CA GLU A 368 12.66 15.52 1.61
C GLU A 368 12.29 14.35 2.54
N LEU A 369 12.08 13.15 1.99
CA LEU A 369 11.86 11.93 2.77
C LEU A 369 13.13 11.56 3.55
N ASP A 370 14.29 11.64 2.90
CA ASP A 370 15.58 11.33 3.51
C ASP A 370 15.92 12.33 4.64
N ASP A 371 15.72 13.64 4.40
CA ASP A 371 15.92 14.68 5.42
C ASP A 371 15.04 14.43 6.65
N VAL A 372 13.76 14.11 6.46
CA VAL A 372 12.81 13.81 7.54
C VAL A 372 13.21 12.55 8.32
N VAL A 373 13.62 11.49 7.63
CA VAL A 373 14.11 10.25 8.26
C VAL A 373 15.36 10.51 9.11
N ASP A 374 16.31 11.26 8.58
CA ASP A 374 17.56 11.58 9.26
C ASP A 374 17.33 12.45 10.51
N ILE A 375 16.47 13.46 10.41
CA ILE A 375 16.10 14.30 11.55
C ILE A 375 15.42 13.45 12.63
N ALA A 376 14.42 12.64 12.26
CA ALA A 376 13.69 11.80 13.19
C ALA A 376 14.62 10.86 13.96
N ARG A 377 15.58 10.23 13.28
CA ARG A 377 16.58 9.32 13.90
C ARG A 377 17.50 10.06 14.86
N ARG A 378 17.99 11.26 14.52
CA ARG A 378 18.81 12.11 15.40
C ARG A 378 18.05 12.53 16.67
N HIS A 379 16.73 12.66 16.59
CA HIS A 379 15.88 13.04 17.72
C HIS A 379 15.23 11.86 18.45
N GLY A 380 15.70 10.63 18.22
CA GLY A 380 15.41 9.46 19.05
C GLY A 380 14.41 8.47 18.49
N ALA A 381 14.05 8.55 17.21
CA ALA A 381 13.36 7.46 16.55
C ALA A 381 14.29 6.24 16.43
N LEU A 382 13.80 5.07 16.85
CA LEU A 382 14.54 3.80 16.73
C LEU A 382 14.57 3.32 15.28
N GLY A 383 13.50 3.55 14.55
CA GLY A 383 13.37 3.22 13.14
C GLY A 383 12.53 4.24 12.41
N SER A 384 12.92 4.52 11.17
CA SER A 384 12.25 5.49 10.31
C SER A 384 12.30 5.04 8.87
N ARG A 385 11.16 5.16 8.15
CA ARG A 385 11.10 4.86 6.72
C ARG A 385 9.98 5.64 6.04
N LEU A 386 10.13 5.83 4.74
CA LEU A 386 9.03 6.29 3.90
C LEU A 386 7.88 5.26 3.90
N THR A 387 6.65 5.73 3.67
CA THR A 387 5.47 4.88 3.49
C THR A 387 4.68 5.31 2.25
N GLY A 388 3.95 4.36 1.65
CA GLY A 388 3.26 4.58 0.38
C GLY A 388 4.19 4.45 -0.83
N ALA A 389 3.87 5.15 -1.91
CA ALA A 389 4.58 5.01 -3.19
C ALA A 389 5.99 5.64 -3.21
N GLY A 390 6.29 6.55 -2.29
CA GLY A 390 7.53 7.32 -2.31
C GLY A 390 7.46 8.60 -3.15
N TRP A 391 8.63 9.16 -3.44
CA TRP A 391 8.85 10.44 -4.15
C TRP A 391 8.14 11.64 -3.52
N GLY A 392 7.87 11.59 -2.23
CA GLY A 392 7.11 12.51 -1.41
C GLY A 392 6.14 11.79 -0.49
N GLY A 393 5.18 12.52 0.08
CA GLY A 393 4.21 11.99 1.03
C GLY A 393 4.82 11.79 2.42
N CYS A 394 4.54 10.65 3.06
CA CYS A 394 4.79 10.45 4.48
C CYS A 394 5.94 9.50 4.79
N CYS A 395 6.51 9.71 6.00
CA CYS A 395 7.33 8.74 6.70
C CYS A 395 6.60 8.22 7.94
N VAL A 396 6.97 7.02 8.36
CA VAL A 396 6.57 6.41 9.63
C VAL A 396 7.80 6.18 10.49
N HIS A 397 7.70 6.58 11.76
CA HIS A 397 8.78 6.51 12.73
C HIS A 397 8.34 5.70 13.95
N LEU A 398 9.19 4.77 14.38
CA LEU A 398 9.01 4.00 15.61
C LEU A 398 9.74 4.71 16.75
N VAL A 399 8.99 5.19 17.73
CA VAL A 399 9.52 6.15 18.73
C VAL A 399 9.16 5.71 20.15
N PRO A 400 10.13 5.65 21.10
CA PRO A 400 9.82 5.54 22.51
C PRO A 400 8.96 6.72 22.98
N GLN A 401 7.98 6.47 23.83
CA GLN A 401 7.04 7.51 24.28
C GLN A 401 7.74 8.73 24.88
N SER A 402 8.84 8.52 25.60
CA SER A 402 9.66 9.59 26.21
C SER A 402 10.37 10.48 25.18
N LYS A 403 10.54 10.01 23.93
CA LYS A 403 11.25 10.74 22.87
C LYS A 403 10.32 11.47 21.90
N VAL A 404 9.01 11.21 21.96
CA VAL A 404 8.03 11.77 21.01
C VAL A 404 8.07 13.30 20.96
N ALA A 405 8.04 13.97 22.10
CA ALA A 405 8.06 15.44 22.15
C ALA A 405 9.34 16.04 21.57
N ALA A 406 10.49 15.45 21.87
CA ALA A 406 11.79 15.88 21.35
C ALA A 406 11.87 15.68 19.82
N MET A 407 11.35 14.56 19.32
CA MET A 407 11.36 14.27 17.88
C MET A 407 10.40 15.18 17.12
N ILE A 408 9.18 15.39 17.61
CA ILE A 408 8.22 16.33 17.00
C ILE A 408 8.82 17.73 16.94
N LYS A 409 9.43 18.20 18.06
CA LYS A 409 10.10 19.49 18.08
C LYS A 409 11.26 19.56 17.08
N GLY A 410 12.10 18.52 17.01
CA GLY A 410 13.22 18.47 16.06
C GLY A 410 12.76 18.57 14.61
N LEU A 411 11.72 17.81 14.22
CA LEU A 411 11.13 17.89 12.88
C LEU A 411 10.49 19.26 12.60
N SER A 412 9.77 19.83 13.59
CA SER A 412 9.20 21.16 13.47
C SER A 412 10.26 22.23 13.22
N ASP A 413 11.35 22.24 14.01
CA ASP A 413 12.38 23.26 13.95
C ASP A 413 13.31 23.08 12.71
N GLU A 414 13.72 21.85 12.40
CA GLU A 414 14.76 21.59 11.42
C GLU A 414 14.22 21.34 10.00
N TYR A 415 12.97 20.85 9.86
CA TYR A 415 12.34 20.58 8.59
C TYR A 415 11.21 21.57 8.28
N TYR A 416 10.13 21.56 9.07
CA TYR A 416 8.91 22.31 8.72
C TYR A 416 9.13 23.82 8.77
N SER A 417 9.72 24.38 9.85
CA SER A 417 9.95 25.82 9.97
C SER A 417 10.89 26.38 8.91
N ARG A 418 11.83 25.56 8.41
CA ARG A 418 12.78 25.98 7.38
C ARG A 418 12.21 25.89 5.98
N ARG A 419 11.44 24.85 5.70
CA ARG A 419 10.96 24.54 4.35
C ARG A 419 9.57 25.11 4.09
N TRP A 420 8.77 25.23 5.12
CA TRP A 420 7.37 25.68 5.10
C TRP A 420 7.11 26.76 6.16
N PRO A 421 7.78 27.94 6.10
CA PRO A 421 7.74 28.93 7.17
C PRO A 421 6.38 29.59 7.40
N GLY A 422 5.42 29.37 6.50
CA GLY A 422 4.04 29.87 6.62
C GLY A 422 3.04 28.85 7.11
N LEU A 423 3.46 27.65 7.52
CA LEU A 423 2.57 26.60 8.00
C LEU A 423 1.92 27.00 9.33
N SER A 424 0.60 26.94 9.39
CA SER A 424 -0.15 27.15 10.63
C SER A 424 0.03 25.97 11.60
N GLU A 425 -0.23 26.18 12.88
CA GLU A 425 -0.16 25.11 13.88
C GLU A 425 -1.10 23.93 13.54
N ALA A 426 -2.32 24.22 13.08
CA ALA A 426 -3.27 23.20 12.65
C ALA A 426 -2.78 22.38 11.44
N GLU A 427 -2.14 23.01 10.46
CA GLU A 427 -1.55 22.31 9.32
C GLU A 427 -0.33 21.48 9.73
N LEU A 428 0.44 21.96 10.70
CA LEU A 428 1.55 21.20 11.27
C LEU A 428 1.03 19.98 12.04
N ASP A 429 -0.02 20.10 12.83
CA ASP A 429 -0.65 18.99 13.54
C ASP A 429 -1.23 17.94 12.57
N ASP A 430 -1.76 18.35 11.43
CA ASP A 430 -2.19 17.46 10.35
C ASP A 430 -1.01 16.76 9.65
N ALA A 431 0.16 17.40 9.61
CA ALA A 431 1.35 16.88 8.94
C ALA A 431 2.24 16.03 9.85
N LEU A 432 2.22 16.24 11.17
CA LEU A 432 3.14 15.64 12.13
C LEU A 432 2.41 15.23 13.41
N PHE A 433 2.12 13.94 13.56
CA PHE A 433 1.33 13.45 14.68
C PHE A 433 1.73 12.05 15.14
N ALA A 434 1.51 11.76 16.43
CA ALA A 434 1.68 10.43 17.00
C ALA A 434 0.41 9.61 16.89
N THR A 435 0.55 8.31 16.61
CA THR A 435 -0.56 7.37 16.47
C THR A 435 -0.20 5.98 16.98
N ARG A 436 -1.20 5.11 17.09
CA ARG A 436 -1.03 3.69 17.43
C ARG A 436 -1.94 2.85 16.53
N PRO A 437 -1.58 1.58 16.28
CA PRO A 437 -2.47 0.66 15.57
C PRO A 437 -3.83 0.58 16.27
N ALA A 438 -4.88 0.83 15.49
CA ALA A 438 -6.25 0.87 15.97
C ALA A 438 -7.11 -0.23 15.33
N ARG A 439 -8.35 -0.36 15.80
CA ARG A 439 -9.33 -1.27 15.20
C ARG A 439 -9.69 -0.82 13.79
N GLY A 440 -9.88 -1.79 12.92
CA GLY A 440 -10.43 -1.58 11.59
C GLY A 440 -11.87 -1.05 11.62
N ALA A 441 -12.39 -0.76 10.45
CA ALA A 441 -13.70 -0.17 10.26
C ALA A 441 -14.82 -0.99 10.91
N CYS A 442 -15.77 -0.32 11.56
CA CYS A 442 -16.90 -0.93 12.25
C CYS A 442 -18.15 -0.05 12.13
N ILE A 443 -19.29 -0.66 12.38
CA ILE A 443 -20.59 0.00 12.48
C ILE A 443 -20.97 0.04 13.96
N VAL A 444 -21.30 1.23 14.46
CA VAL A 444 -21.87 1.42 15.79
C VAL A 444 -23.35 1.77 15.61
N LEU A 445 -24.23 0.96 16.15
CA LEU A 445 -25.67 1.20 16.15
C LEU A 445 -26.04 1.96 17.43
N ARG A 446 -26.88 2.98 17.30
CA ARG A 446 -27.44 3.75 18.42
C ARG A 446 -28.94 3.53 18.49
#